data_4e029c22a0909232b82cd9f9bda2ce33
#
_entry.id   4e029c22a0909232b82cd9f9bda2ce33
#
_cell.length_a   1.000
_cell.length_b   1.000
_cell.length_c   1.000
_cell.angle_alpha   90.00
_cell.angle_beta   90.00
_cell.angle_gamma   90.00
#
_symmetry.space_group_name_H-M   'P 1'
#
loop_
_entity.id
_entity.type
_entity.pdbx_description
1 polymer ?
#
loop_
_entity_poly.entity_id
_entity_poly.type
_entity_poly.pdbx_seq_one_letter_code
_entity_poly.pdbx_strand_id
1 'polypeptide(L)'
;MSAVLPNEALQSRNAGPQPDATVELPFRAPYDWPRMLRFLAGRATPGVETVEDGAWLRAIDFQGASGTLAVRRHARKRCLVVEIDGPVSAHAAALAAPLARIFDVAADPAAIGAGLATDPWFAPLVAAAPGLRVPGAWSGFELVVRAIVGQQVSVKAATTIVGRLVERVGKRIDGHAHTRTAWRFPTPAALAAADLAGIGMPGKRVAALQGFAAAVASGELAIERAPAQDAAPSAASKRRNRPVEPGADTAAERATLDAMRAGLLALPGIGPWTVEYVAMRAWRDADAWPATDLVLMQAIAARDPALVRATQQRARTDAWRPWRAYAAMHLWNEIADRAGAARGG
;
A
#
# COMPACT_ATOMS: atom_id res chain seq x y z
N MET A 1 17.02 -60.12 -13.43
CA MET A 1 15.91 -59.77 -12.55
C MET A 1 16.21 -58.40 -11.97
N SER A 2 15.69 -57.33 -12.60
CA SER A 2 15.85 -55.95 -12.12
C SER A 2 14.63 -55.58 -11.29
N ALA A 3 14.86 -55.23 -10.03
CA ALA A 3 13.81 -54.75 -9.15
C ALA A 3 13.55 -53.26 -9.43
N VAL A 4 12.35 -52.95 -9.89
CA VAL A 4 11.81 -51.59 -10.00
C VAL A 4 11.34 -51.18 -8.60
N LEU A 5 11.99 -50.17 -8.00
CA LEU A 5 11.51 -49.56 -6.76
C LEU A 5 10.39 -48.56 -7.08
N PRO A 6 9.32 -48.47 -6.28
CA PRO A 6 8.23 -47.57 -6.53
C PRO A 6 8.61 -46.12 -6.27
N ASN A 7 8.11 -45.25 -7.15
CA ASN A 7 8.40 -43.81 -7.28
C ASN A 7 7.62 -42.93 -6.27
N GLU A 8 7.32 -43.44 -5.08
CA GLU A 8 6.57 -42.68 -4.04
C GLU A 8 7.44 -41.92 -3.04
N ALA A 9 8.79 -42.08 -3.09
CA ALA A 9 9.67 -41.46 -2.10
C ALA A 9 10.22 -40.06 -2.47
N LEU A 10 9.80 -39.48 -3.62
CA LEU A 10 10.33 -38.18 -4.11
C LEU A 10 9.35 -37.02 -3.96
N GLN A 11 8.15 -37.20 -3.44
CA GLN A 11 7.17 -36.11 -3.25
C GLN A 11 7.07 -35.54 -1.84
N SER A 12 7.85 -36.00 -0.87
CA SER A 12 7.76 -35.55 0.54
C SER A 12 8.90 -34.65 1.02
N ARG A 13 9.70 -34.06 0.14
CA ARG A 13 10.77 -33.10 0.52
C ARG A 13 10.39 -31.70 0.08
N ASN A 14 9.81 -30.93 1.00
CA ASN A 14 9.59 -29.48 1.09
C ASN A 14 8.13 -29.03 1.31
N ALA A 15 7.33 -29.77 2.05
CA ALA A 15 6.16 -29.16 2.68
C ALA A 15 6.64 -28.51 4.00
N GLY A 16 6.92 -27.21 3.98
CA GLY A 16 6.99 -26.41 5.20
C GLY A 16 5.67 -26.54 5.98
N PRO A 17 5.61 -26.10 7.25
CA PRO A 17 4.37 -26.16 8.03
C PRO A 17 3.22 -25.54 7.23
N GLN A 18 2.07 -26.20 7.23
CA GLN A 18 0.87 -25.69 6.55
C GLN A 18 0.40 -24.43 7.30
N PRO A 19 -0.04 -23.38 6.58
CA PRO A 19 -0.61 -22.20 7.21
C PRO A 19 -1.91 -22.55 7.94
N ASP A 20 -2.21 -21.83 9.04
CA ASP A 20 -3.43 -22.04 9.84
C ASP A 20 -4.70 -21.72 9.03
N ALA A 21 -4.62 -20.76 8.11
CA ALA A 21 -5.69 -20.46 7.17
C ALA A 21 -5.15 -19.91 5.83
N THR A 22 -5.96 -20.04 4.78
CA THR A 22 -5.65 -19.51 3.45
C THR A 22 -6.84 -18.78 2.85
N VAL A 23 -6.59 -17.61 2.23
CA VAL A 23 -7.60 -16.81 1.54
C VAL A 23 -7.14 -16.57 0.10
N GLU A 24 -8.01 -16.78 -0.88
CA GLU A 24 -7.77 -16.36 -2.27
C GLU A 24 -8.41 -14.99 -2.52
N LEU A 25 -7.66 -14.07 -3.10
CA LEU A 25 -8.12 -12.74 -3.51
C LEU A 25 -8.11 -12.67 -5.04
N PRO A 26 -9.25 -12.88 -5.71
CA PRO A 26 -9.34 -12.76 -7.16
C PRO A 26 -9.05 -11.35 -7.63
N PHE A 27 -8.33 -11.20 -8.75
CA PHE A 27 -8.06 -9.90 -9.38
C PHE A 27 -8.44 -9.90 -10.86
N ARG A 28 -8.64 -8.70 -11.42
CA ARG A 28 -8.79 -8.50 -12.86
C ARG A 28 -7.41 -8.46 -13.51
N ALA A 29 -7.20 -9.30 -14.51
CA ALA A 29 -5.96 -9.33 -15.29
C ALA A 29 -5.92 -8.21 -16.36
N PRO A 30 -4.73 -7.73 -16.73
CA PRO A 30 -3.42 -8.08 -16.19
C PRO A 30 -3.17 -7.54 -14.78
N TYR A 31 -2.16 -8.09 -14.08
CA TYR A 31 -1.75 -7.67 -12.75
C TYR A 31 -0.22 -7.69 -12.66
N ASP A 32 0.40 -6.54 -12.48
CA ASP A 32 1.85 -6.38 -12.40
C ASP A 32 2.34 -6.64 -10.95
N TRP A 33 2.43 -7.92 -10.61
CA TRP A 33 2.90 -8.37 -9.30
C TRP A 33 4.35 -7.99 -9.00
N PRO A 34 5.31 -8.11 -9.96
CA PRO A 34 6.69 -7.70 -9.72
C PRO A 34 6.83 -6.22 -9.33
N ARG A 35 6.12 -5.30 -10.00
CA ARG A 35 6.14 -3.87 -9.66
C ARG A 35 5.43 -3.59 -8.34
N MET A 36 4.35 -4.32 -8.02
CA MET A 36 3.71 -4.25 -6.70
C MET A 36 4.70 -4.61 -5.60
N LEU A 37 5.38 -5.75 -5.71
CA LEU A 37 6.39 -6.18 -4.73
C LEU A 37 7.56 -5.21 -4.62
N ARG A 38 8.08 -4.72 -5.76
CA ARG A 38 9.16 -3.72 -5.76
C ARG A 38 8.79 -2.45 -4.98
N PHE A 39 7.56 -1.97 -5.15
CA PHE A 39 7.07 -0.80 -4.43
C PHE A 39 6.99 -1.07 -2.92
N LEU A 40 6.44 -2.22 -2.53
CA LEU A 40 6.32 -2.62 -1.13
C LEU A 40 7.68 -2.85 -0.50
N ALA A 41 8.60 -3.56 -1.17
CA ALA A 41 9.96 -3.82 -0.71
C ALA A 41 10.74 -2.52 -0.40
N GLY A 42 10.66 -1.53 -1.30
CA GLY A 42 11.34 -0.25 -1.12
C GLY A 42 10.83 0.57 0.07
N ARG A 43 9.67 0.20 0.61
CA ARG A 43 9.00 0.91 1.72
C ARG A 43 8.69 0.02 2.91
N ALA A 44 9.14 -1.23 2.90
CA ALA A 44 8.92 -2.18 3.97
C ALA A 44 9.46 -1.63 5.31
N THR A 45 8.63 -1.70 6.35
CA THR A 45 9.03 -1.33 7.71
C THR A 45 9.79 -2.48 8.35
N PRO A 46 11.09 -2.30 8.69
CA PRO A 46 11.86 -3.36 9.34
C PRO A 46 11.14 -3.93 10.56
N GLY A 47 11.14 -5.25 10.67
CA GLY A 47 10.50 -5.98 11.77
C GLY A 47 8.98 -6.14 11.65
N VAL A 48 8.28 -5.31 10.85
CA VAL A 48 6.82 -5.39 10.64
C VAL A 48 6.50 -6.09 9.33
N GLU A 49 7.19 -5.72 8.26
CA GLU A 49 6.94 -6.29 6.93
C GLU A 49 8.24 -6.47 6.15
N THR A 50 8.24 -7.41 5.21
CA THR A 50 9.33 -7.67 4.28
C THR A 50 8.80 -8.20 2.96
N VAL A 51 9.65 -8.18 1.93
CA VAL A 51 9.39 -8.86 0.65
C VAL A 51 10.54 -9.79 0.39
N GLU A 52 10.25 -11.09 0.28
CA GLU A 52 11.22 -12.13 -0.01
C GLU A 52 10.55 -13.29 -0.77
N ASP A 53 11.30 -14.00 -1.58
CA ASP A 53 10.85 -15.17 -2.35
C ASP A 53 9.54 -14.97 -3.13
N GLY A 54 9.38 -13.77 -3.70
CA GLY A 54 8.19 -13.41 -4.48
C GLY A 54 6.92 -13.19 -3.66
N ALA A 55 7.05 -13.09 -2.33
CA ALA A 55 5.97 -12.83 -1.39
C ALA A 55 6.16 -11.51 -0.64
N TRP A 56 5.06 -10.91 -0.22
CA TRP A 56 5.03 -9.90 0.83
C TRP A 56 4.59 -10.54 2.13
N LEU A 57 5.42 -10.37 3.17
CA LEU A 57 5.21 -10.90 4.51
C LEU A 57 4.96 -9.76 5.48
N ARG A 58 4.04 -9.97 6.43
CA ARG A 58 3.72 -8.95 7.43
C ARG A 58 3.23 -9.55 8.74
N ALA A 59 3.73 -8.96 9.84
CA ALA A 59 3.16 -9.13 11.17
C ALA A 59 1.94 -8.21 11.33
N ILE A 60 0.83 -8.72 11.84
CA ILE A 60 -0.40 -7.99 12.00
C ILE A 60 -1.01 -8.16 13.40
N ASP A 61 -1.82 -7.17 13.76
CA ASP A 61 -2.84 -7.26 14.80
C ASP A 61 -4.18 -6.90 14.14
N PHE A 62 -5.18 -7.75 14.31
CA PHE A 62 -6.48 -7.54 13.71
C PHE A 62 -7.57 -8.07 14.63
N GLN A 63 -8.49 -7.20 15.03
CA GLN A 63 -9.58 -7.54 15.96
C GLN A 63 -9.11 -8.20 17.27
N GLY A 64 -7.96 -7.75 17.80
CA GLY A 64 -7.39 -8.24 19.05
C GLY A 64 -6.59 -9.53 18.93
N ALA A 65 -6.51 -10.13 17.75
CA ALA A 65 -5.68 -11.31 17.47
C ALA A 65 -4.43 -10.93 16.67
N SER A 66 -3.29 -11.53 17.01
CA SER A 66 -2.02 -11.30 16.32
C SER A 66 -1.63 -12.51 15.48
N GLY A 67 -0.78 -12.27 14.48
CA GLY A 67 -0.21 -13.32 13.63
C GLY A 67 0.57 -12.75 12.47
N THR A 68 0.84 -13.58 11.48
CA THR A 68 1.58 -13.21 10.28
C THR A 68 0.80 -13.53 9.01
N LEU A 69 1.07 -12.74 7.98
CA LEU A 69 0.55 -12.92 6.63
C LEU A 69 1.70 -13.16 5.66
N ALA A 70 1.51 -14.08 4.72
CA ALA A 70 2.32 -14.17 3.52
C ALA A 70 1.42 -14.09 2.29
N VAL A 71 1.67 -13.12 1.40
CA VAL A 71 0.85 -12.90 0.22
C VAL A 71 1.67 -13.15 -1.03
N ARG A 72 1.17 -14.04 -1.90
CA ARG A 72 1.83 -14.45 -3.14
C ARG A 72 0.85 -14.38 -4.31
N ARG A 73 1.38 -14.20 -5.51
CA ARG A 73 0.56 -14.41 -6.72
C ARG A 73 0.44 -15.92 -6.98
N HIS A 74 -0.79 -16.40 -7.18
CA HIS A 74 -1.00 -17.79 -7.58
C HIS A 74 -0.42 -18.05 -8.99
N ALA A 75 0.29 -19.19 -9.16
CA ALA A 75 1.01 -19.49 -10.39
C ALA A 75 0.08 -19.63 -11.63
N ARG A 76 -1.11 -20.19 -11.47
CA ARG A 76 -2.04 -20.53 -12.57
C ARG A 76 -3.36 -19.74 -12.53
N LYS A 77 -3.88 -19.41 -11.34
CA LYS A 77 -5.15 -18.69 -11.19
C LYS A 77 -4.92 -17.16 -11.20
N ARG A 78 -5.96 -16.42 -11.53
CA ARG A 78 -5.97 -14.94 -11.46
C ARG A 78 -6.35 -14.48 -10.04
N CYS A 79 -5.55 -14.88 -9.04
CA CYS A 79 -5.74 -14.50 -7.66
C CYS A 79 -4.39 -14.33 -6.95
N LEU A 80 -4.41 -13.59 -5.85
CA LEU A 80 -3.38 -13.64 -4.82
C LEU A 80 -3.80 -14.69 -3.80
N VAL A 81 -2.81 -15.40 -3.25
CA VAL A 81 -3.00 -16.34 -2.14
C VAL A 81 -2.43 -15.68 -0.89
N VAL A 82 -3.23 -15.63 0.14
CA VAL A 82 -2.87 -15.15 1.47
C VAL A 82 -2.80 -16.33 2.41
N GLU A 83 -1.60 -16.63 2.87
CA GLU A 83 -1.34 -17.59 3.94
C GLU A 83 -1.35 -16.84 5.27
N ILE A 84 -2.03 -17.35 6.28
CA ILE A 84 -2.27 -16.70 7.56
C ILE A 84 -1.88 -17.65 8.67
N ASP A 85 -0.97 -17.20 9.54
CA ASP A 85 -0.48 -17.97 10.68
C ASP A 85 -0.74 -17.25 12.00
N GLY A 86 -1.01 -18.03 13.04
CA GLY A 86 -1.27 -17.60 14.40
C GLY A 86 -2.76 -17.31 14.67
N PRO A 87 -3.09 -16.82 15.89
CA PRO A 87 -4.46 -16.61 16.32
C PRO A 87 -5.33 -15.76 15.39
N VAL A 88 -4.71 -14.90 14.59
CA VAL A 88 -5.41 -14.04 13.62
C VAL A 88 -6.08 -14.83 12.49
N SER A 89 -5.71 -16.09 12.27
CA SER A 89 -6.31 -17.01 11.30
C SER A 89 -7.82 -17.20 11.53
N ALA A 90 -8.29 -17.09 12.77
CA ALA A 90 -9.72 -17.09 13.10
C ALA A 90 -10.50 -15.96 12.40
N HIS A 91 -9.83 -14.89 11.99
CA HIS A 91 -10.41 -13.75 11.28
C HIS A 91 -10.15 -13.75 9.76
N ALA A 92 -9.76 -14.89 9.18
CA ALA A 92 -9.34 -15.00 7.78
C ALA A 92 -10.35 -14.39 6.80
N ALA A 93 -11.65 -14.66 6.97
CA ALA A 93 -12.68 -14.09 6.12
C ALA A 93 -12.77 -12.55 6.21
N ALA A 94 -12.61 -11.98 7.39
CA ALA A 94 -12.64 -10.53 7.62
C ALA A 94 -11.39 -9.83 7.06
N LEU A 95 -10.25 -10.52 6.99
CA LEU A 95 -9.00 -10.02 6.41
C LEU A 95 -9.06 -9.85 4.89
N ALA A 96 -9.98 -10.53 4.20
CA ALA A 96 -10.07 -10.45 2.74
C ALA A 96 -10.29 -9.02 2.23
N ALA A 97 -11.18 -8.24 2.86
CA ALA A 97 -11.49 -6.88 2.41
C ALA A 97 -10.32 -5.88 2.59
N PRO A 98 -9.65 -5.76 3.76
CA PRO A 98 -8.48 -4.90 3.89
C PRO A 98 -7.34 -5.31 2.96
N LEU A 99 -7.09 -6.62 2.78
CA LEU A 99 -6.05 -7.10 1.88
C LEU A 99 -6.39 -6.81 0.40
N ALA A 100 -7.65 -6.97 0.00
CA ALA A 100 -8.11 -6.60 -1.33
C ALA A 100 -7.83 -5.11 -1.64
N ARG A 101 -7.98 -4.22 -0.64
CA ARG A 101 -7.65 -2.80 -0.77
C ARG A 101 -6.14 -2.56 -0.86
N ILE A 102 -5.33 -3.25 -0.05
CA ILE A 102 -3.85 -3.11 -0.08
C ILE A 102 -3.31 -3.46 -1.45
N PHE A 103 -3.80 -4.54 -2.04
CA PHE A 103 -3.31 -5.04 -3.33
C PHE A 103 -4.11 -4.55 -4.54
N ASP A 104 -5.11 -3.68 -4.33
CA ASP A 104 -5.89 -3.07 -5.42
C ASP A 104 -6.47 -4.10 -6.40
N VAL A 105 -6.95 -5.23 -5.89
CA VAL A 105 -7.39 -6.35 -6.73
C VAL A 105 -8.68 -6.07 -7.51
N ALA A 106 -9.51 -5.14 -7.01
CA ALA A 106 -10.78 -4.77 -7.64
C ALA A 106 -10.61 -3.80 -8.82
N ALA A 107 -9.45 -3.14 -8.96
CA ALA A 107 -9.21 -2.19 -10.05
C ALA A 107 -9.37 -2.84 -11.42
N ASP A 108 -9.91 -2.08 -12.37
CA ASP A 108 -10.07 -2.49 -13.76
C ASP A 108 -8.90 -1.98 -14.61
N PRO A 109 -7.88 -2.81 -14.90
CA PRO A 109 -6.71 -2.36 -15.65
C PRO A 109 -7.02 -2.00 -17.10
N ALA A 110 -8.10 -2.54 -17.68
CA ALA A 110 -8.49 -2.21 -19.04
C ALA A 110 -9.08 -0.80 -19.10
N ALA A 111 -9.99 -0.46 -18.18
CA ALA A 111 -10.58 0.88 -18.10
C ALA A 111 -9.54 1.95 -17.76
N ILE A 112 -8.66 1.67 -16.76
CA ILE A 112 -7.57 2.57 -16.37
C ILE A 112 -6.62 2.79 -17.56
N GLY A 113 -6.17 1.71 -18.18
CA GLY A 113 -5.26 1.76 -19.31
C GLY A 113 -5.85 2.50 -20.50
N ALA A 114 -7.11 2.23 -20.87
CA ALA A 114 -7.79 2.94 -21.94
C ALA A 114 -7.92 4.43 -21.66
N GLY A 115 -8.27 4.82 -20.42
CA GLY A 115 -8.38 6.22 -20.03
C GLY A 115 -7.06 6.97 -20.10
N LEU A 116 -5.99 6.39 -19.55
CA LEU A 116 -4.66 7.03 -19.56
C LEU A 116 -4.01 7.01 -20.94
N ALA A 117 -4.19 5.96 -21.75
CA ALA A 117 -3.56 5.84 -23.07
C ALA A 117 -4.09 6.85 -24.11
N THR A 118 -5.17 7.57 -23.81
CA THR A 118 -5.62 8.72 -24.64
C THR A 118 -4.60 9.85 -24.64
N ASP A 119 -3.75 9.91 -23.63
CA ASP A 119 -2.67 10.87 -23.52
C ASP A 119 -1.37 10.27 -24.10
N PRO A 120 -0.70 10.95 -25.06
CA PRO A 120 0.55 10.47 -25.65
C PRO A 120 1.67 10.21 -24.65
N TRP A 121 1.66 10.84 -23.48
CA TRP A 121 2.66 10.60 -22.44
C TRP A 121 2.46 9.25 -21.76
N PHE A 122 1.22 8.78 -21.65
CA PHE A 122 0.89 7.53 -20.94
C PHE A 122 0.75 6.31 -21.85
N ALA A 123 0.45 6.46 -23.13
CA ALA A 123 0.32 5.32 -24.04
C ALA A 123 1.51 4.37 -23.96
N PRO A 124 2.79 4.82 -24.06
CA PRO A 124 3.95 3.95 -23.93
C PRO A 124 4.13 3.40 -22.50
N LEU A 125 3.77 4.15 -21.45
CA LEU A 125 3.91 3.73 -20.06
C LEU A 125 2.89 2.63 -19.71
N VAL A 126 1.67 2.76 -20.17
CA VAL A 126 0.62 1.73 -20.02
C VAL A 126 1.01 0.45 -20.77
N ALA A 127 1.55 0.57 -21.99
CA ALA A 127 2.04 -0.57 -22.76
C ALA A 127 3.22 -1.30 -22.07
N ALA A 128 4.13 -0.55 -21.44
CA ALA A 128 5.30 -1.09 -20.74
C ALA A 128 4.95 -1.72 -19.36
N ALA A 129 3.85 -1.29 -18.74
CA ALA A 129 3.43 -1.75 -17.41
C ALA A 129 1.91 -2.04 -17.37
N PRO A 130 1.41 -2.98 -18.18
CA PRO A 130 0.00 -3.32 -18.16
C PRO A 130 -0.38 -3.94 -16.82
N GLY A 131 -1.50 -3.49 -16.25
CA GLY A 131 -1.97 -4.00 -14.96
C GLY A 131 -1.25 -3.42 -13.73
N LEU A 132 -0.57 -2.29 -13.90
CA LEU A 132 -0.02 -1.53 -12.78
C LEU A 132 -1.13 -1.17 -11.79
N ARG A 133 -0.83 -1.27 -10.49
CA ARG A 133 -1.76 -1.04 -9.39
C ARG A 133 -1.27 0.09 -8.50
N VAL A 134 -2.20 0.68 -7.75
CA VAL A 134 -1.87 1.59 -6.64
C VAL A 134 -1.69 0.76 -5.37
N PRO A 135 -0.47 0.57 -4.84
CA PRO A 135 -0.28 -0.16 -3.60
C PRO A 135 -0.94 0.59 -2.43
N GLY A 136 -1.85 -0.07 -1.73
CA GLY A 136 -2.50 0.47 -0.55
C GLY A 136 -1.59 0.51 0.68
N ALA A 137 -2.21 0.71 1.85
CA ALA A 137 -1.56 0.66 3.15
C ALA A 137 -2.36 -0.24 4.09
N TRP A 138 -1.70 -0.80 5.10
CA TRP A 138 -2.37 -1.59 6.14
C TRP A 138 -3.38 -0.73 6.90
N SER A 139 -2.96 0.46 7.34
CA SER A 139 -3.83 1.45 7.96
C SER A 139 -3.47 2.88 7.50
N GLY A 140 -4.43 3.79 7.59
CA GLY A 140 -4.21 5.22 7.35
C GLY A 140 -3.25 5.80 8.39
N PHE A 141 -3.38 5.39 9.65
CA PHE A 141 -2.50 5.80 10.73
C PHE A 141 -1.03 5.50 10.41
N GLU A 142 -0.72 4.23 10.11
CA GLU A 142 0.64 3.83 9.77
C GLU A 142 1.19 4.60 8.57
N LEU A 143 0.37 4.81 7.54
CA LEU A 143 0.79 5.52 6.35
C LEU A 143 1.14 6.98 6.62
N VAL A 144 0.34 7.68 7.45
CA VAL A 144 0.62 9.07 7.84
C VAL A 144 1.90 9.15 8.68
N VAL A 145 2.09 8.25 9.65
CA VAL A 145 3.36 8.17 10.42
C VAL A 145 4.55 8.06 9.48
N ARG A 146 4.49 7.14 8.52
CA ARG A 146 5.55 6.92 7.53
C ARG A 146 5.75 8.15 6.62
N ALA A 147 4.67 8.84 6.25
CA ALA A 147 4.75 10.05 5.44
C ALA A 147 5.37 11.23 6.20
N ILE A 148 5.02 11.43 7.49
CA ILE A 148 5.64 12.46 8.35
C ILE A 148 7.13 12.18 8.53
N VAL A 149 7.50 10.94 8.84
CA VAL A 149 8.91 10.53 8.98
C VAL A 149 9.68 10.75 7.68
N GLY A 150 9.03 10.48 6.54
CA GLY A 150 9.63 10.59 5.21
C GLY A 150 9.81 12.01 4.68
N GLN A 151 9.26 13.03 5.35
CA GLN A 151 9.42 14.42 4.91
C GLN A 151 10.88 14.84 4.84
N GLN A 152 11.32 15.37 3.69
CA GLN A 152 12.66 15.89 3.45
C GLN A 152 13.82 14.91 3.71
N VAL A 153 13.57 13.62 3.62
CA VAL A 153 14.59 12.56 3.72
C VAL A 153 14.39 11.52 2.60
N SER A 154 15.44 10.73 2.32
CA SER A 154 15.31 9.63 1.37
C SER A 154 14.40 8.52 1.90
N VAL A 155 13.81 7.73 1.00
CA VAL A 155 12.97 6.57 1.39
C VAL A 155 13.75 5.63 2.31
N LYS A 156 15.04 5.38 2.04
CA LYS A 156 15.91 4.55 2.89
C LYS A 156 16.08 5.12 4.30
N ALA A 157 16.29 6.43 4.43
CA ALA A 157 16.39 7.06 5.75
C ALA A 157 15.06 7.00 6.51
N ALA A 158 13.94 7.24 5.81
CA ALA A 158 12.61 7.13 6.39
C ALA A 158 12.33 5.71 6.93
N THR A 159 12.60 4.67 6.15
CA THR A 159 12.40 3.27 6.60
C THR A 159 13.27 2.94 7.81
N THR A 160 14.50 3.43 7.87
CA THR A 160 15.39 3.26 9.03
C THR A 160 14.80 3.90 10.30
N ILE A 161 14.29 5.15 10.19
CA ILE A 161 13.69 5.84 11.33
C ILE A 161 12.39 5.15 11.77
N VAL A 162 11.54 4.73 10.84
CA VAL A 162 10.31 3.98 11.16
C VAL A 162 10.65 2.65 11.84
N GLY A 163 11.71 1.95 11.41
CA GLY A 163 12.21 0.75 12.10
C GLY A 163 12.57 1.03 13.56
N ARG A 164 13.30 2.12 13.83
CA ARG A 164 13.61 2.55 15.21
C ARG A 164 12.35 2.88 16.03
N LEU A 165 11.34 3.50 15.41
CA LEU A 165 10.04 3.74 16.07
C LEU A 165 9.37 2.43 16.47
N VAL A 166 9.35 1.45 15.57
CA VAL A 166 8.79 0.12 15.83
C VAL A 166 9.55 -0.59 16.95
N GLU A 167 10.87 -0.58 16.94
CA GLU A 167 11.69 -1.20 17.98
C GLU A 167 11.48 -0.53 19.36
N ARG A 168 11.28 0.79 19.39
CA ARG A 168 11.10 1.55 20.64
C ARG A 168 9.69 1.49 21.18
N VAL A 169 8.68 1.50 20.34
CA VAL A 169 7.26 1.73 20.75
C VAL A 169 6.34 0.57 20.33
N GLY A 170 6.73 -0.21 19.33
CA GLY A 170 5.98 -1.38 18.87
C GLY A 170 5.97 -2.51 19.88
N LYS A 171 5.13 -3.51 19.63
CA LYS A 171 5.06 -4.72 20.47
C LYS A 171 5.46 -5.94 19.65
N ARG A 172 6.22 -6.84 20.24
CA ARG A 172 6.54 -8.13 19.61
C ARG A 172 5.33 -9.05 19.60
N ILE A 173 5.28 -9.92 18.60
CA ILE A 173 4.33 -11.04 18.55
C ILE A 173 5.01 -12.23 19.21
N ASP A 174 4.31 -12.84 20.18
CA ASP A 174 4.81 -14.00 20.88
C ASP A 174 5.01 -15.20 19.92
N GLY A 175 6.02 -16.01 20.17
CA GLY A 175 6.36 -17.16 19.33
C GLY A 175 7.07 -16.83 18.00
N HIS A 176 7.25 -15.54 17.65
CA HIS A 176 7.85 -15.10 16.38
C HIS A 176 9.24 -14.45 16.56
N ALA A 177 9.95 -14.78 17.66
CA ALA A 177 11.21 -14.13 18.04
C ALA A 177 12.34 -14.22 16.99
N HIS A 178 12.27 -15.18 16.08
CA HIS A 178 13.30 -15.44 15.08
C HIS A 178 12.89 -15.10 13.64
N THR A 179 11.68 -14.54 13.42
CA THR A 179 11.22 -14.13 12.09
C THR A 179 11.54 -12.67 11.83
N ARG A 180 11.74 -12.32 10.54
CA ARG A 180 11.96 -10.93 10.13
C ARG A 180 10.74 -10.03 10.33
N THR A 181 9.57 -10.62 10.60
CA THR A 181 8.29 -9.93 10.84
C THR A 181 7.75 -10.33 12.21
N ALA A 182 8.37 -9.79 13.27
CA ALA A 182 8.06 -10.12 14.66
C ALA A 182 7.44 -8.96 15.46
N TRP A 183 7.23 -7.81 14.82
CA TRP A 183 6.78 -6.61 15.49
C TRP A 183 5.45 -6.11 14.94
N ARG A 184 4.56 -5.70 15.83
CA ARG A 184 3.39 -4.90 15.51
C ARG A 184 3.77 -3.43 15.45
N PHE A 185 3.19 -2.71 14.50
CA PHE A 185 3.35 -1.27 14.40
C PHE A 185 2.81 -0.59 15.68
N PRO A 186 3.42 0.52 16.15
CA PRO A 186 2.94 1.26 17.32
C PRO A 186 1.47 1.66 17.20
N THR A 187 0.71 1.55 18.29
CA THR A 187 -0.64 2.10 18.35
C THR A 187 -0.61 3.63 18.45
N PRO A 188 -1.68 4.35 18.05
CA PRO A 188 -1.77 5.80 18.21
C PRO A 188 -1.47 6.26 19.64
N ALA A 189 -2.09 5.65 20.63
CA ALA A 189 -1.88 6.01 22.04
C ALA A 189 -0.43 5.78 22.51
N ALA A 190 0.17 4.64 22.12
CA ALA A 190 1.56 4.35 22.47
C ALA A 190 2.52 5.36 21.84
N LEU A 191 2.30 5.73 20.56
CA LEU A 191 3.16 6.67 19.85
C LEU A 191 3.01 8.11 20.41
N ALA A 192 1.81 8.52 20.78
CA ALA A 192 1.54 9.83 21.36
C ALA A 192 2.28 10.03 22.70
N ALA A 193 2.37 8.97 23.53
CA ALA A 193 2.97 9.00 24.86
C ALA A 193 4.47 8.67 24.91
N ALA A 194 5.07 8.26 23.76
CA ALA A 194 6.43 7.75 23.73
C ALA A 194 7.48 8.85 23.90
N ASP A 195 8.58 8.53 24.60
CA ASP A 195 9.81 9.33 24.48
C ASP A 195 10.50 9.01 23.13
N LEU A 196 10.53 10.00 22.25
CA LEU A 196 11.15 9.91 20.92
C LEU A 196 12.48 10.70 20.84
N ALA A 197 13.10 11.06 21.95
CA ALA A 197 14.41 11.68 21.96
C ALA A 197 15.43 10.79 21.23
N GLY A 198 16.26 11.41 20.37
CA GLY A 198 17.28 10.67 19.62
C GLY A 198 16.77 9.70 18.53
N ILE A 199 15.48 9.72 18.16
CA ILE A 199 14.92 8.82 17.14
C ILE A 199 15.50 9.08 15.72
N GLY A 200 16.11 10.22 15.50
CA GLY A 200 16.68 10.62 14.20
C GLY A 200 15.81 11.61 13.43
N MET A 201 14.89 12.29 14.12
CA MET A 201 14.06 13.35 13.54
C MET A 201 14.25 14.68 14.27
N PRO A 202 14.09 15.84 13.57
CA PRO A 202 14.03 17.15 14.22
C PRO A 202 12.85 17.25 15.20
N GLY A 203 13.01 17.97 16.32
CA GLY A 203 11.98 18.08 17.36
C GLY A 203 10.62 18.57 16.87
N LYS A 204 10.57 19.53 15.93
CA LYS A 204 9.30 19.97 15.31
C LYS A 204 8.56 18.84 14.60
N ARG A 205 9.29 17.91 13.97
CA ARG A 205 8.69 16.77 13.28
C ARG A 205 8.25 15.69 14.27
N VAL A 206 8.99 15.51 15.37
CA VAL A 206 8.56 14.65 16.48
C VAL A 206 7.25 15.18 17.07
N ALA A 207 7.15 16.49 17.34
CA ALA A 207 5.94 17.12 17.84
C ALA A 207 4.73 16.94 16.89
N ALA A 208 4.95 17.13 15.58
CA ALA A 208 3.91 16.90 14.57
C ALA A 208 3.44 15.43 14.56
N LEU A 209 4.38 14.47 14.65
CA LEU A 209 4.09 13.05 14.71
C LEU A 209 3.27 12.68 15.96
N GLN A 210 3.66 13.18 17.12
CA GLN A 210 2.97 12.93 18.37
C GLN A 210 1.60 13.63 18.44
N GLY A 211 1.48 14.85 17.90
CA GLY A 211 0.21 15.56 17.77
C GLY A 211 -0.78 14.81 16.88
N PHE A 212 -0.32 14.31 15.72
CA PHE A 212 -1.13 13.44 14.88
C PHE A 212 -1.57 12.16 15.61
N ALA A 213 -0.63 11.49 16.29
CA ALA A 213 -0.93 10.26 17.04
C ALA A 213 -1.93 10.51 18.17
N ALA A 214 -1.83 11.64 18.87
CA ALA A 214 -2.77 12.04 19.92
C ALA A 214 -4.18 12.32 19.37
N ALA A 215 -4.30 13.05 18.25
CA ALA A 215 -5.58 13.33 17.61
C ALA A 215 -6.31 12.06 17.15
N VAL A 216 -5.55 11.06 16.66
CA VAL A 216 -6.13 9.76 16.28
C VAL A 216 -6.50 8.95 17.53
N ALA A 217 -5.66 8.96 18.57
CA ALA A 217 -5.90 8.22 19.81
C ALA A 217 -7.12 8.73 20.59
N SER A 218 -7.37 10.05 20.57
CA SER A 218 -8.53 10.68 21.20
C SER A 218 -9.82 10.53 20.39
N GLY A 219 -9.73 10.11 19.11
CA GLY A 219 -10.87 10.07 18.21
C GLY A 219 -11.24 11.42 17.58
N GLU A 220 -10.46 12.48 17.84
CA GLU A 220 -10.63 13.80 17.20
C GLU A 220 -10.43 13.73 15.69
N LEU A 221 -9.50 12.88 15.22
CA LEU A 221 -9.25 12.64 13.81
C LEU A 221 -9.58 11.20 13.40
N ALA A 222 -10.59 11.02 12.57
CA ALA A 222 -10.85 9.75 11.89
C ALA A 222 -9.92 9.63 10.68
N ILE A 223 -8.99 8.67 10.71
CA ILE A 223 -8.01 8.46 9.64
C ILE A 223 -8.30 7.22 8.79
N GLU A 224 -9.10 6.32 9.27
CA GLU A 224 -9.47 5.11 8.54
C GLU A 224 -10.76 5.35 7.75
N ARG A 225 -10.74 5.05 6.45
CA ARG A 225 -11.97 5.04 5.66
C ARG A 225 -12.83 3.85 6.08
N ALA A 226 -14.08 4.09 6.46
CA ALA A 226 -15.02 3.02 6.73
C ALA A 226 -15.13 2.10 5.52
N PRO A 227 -15.22 0.76 5.69
CA PRO A 227 -15.47 -0.15 4.59
C PRO A 227 -16.80 0.25 3.94
N ALA A 228 -16.83 0.35 2.60
CA ALA A 228 -18.10 0.51 1.88
C ALA A 228 -19.02 -0.65 2.28
N GLN A 229 -20.26 -0.36 2.61
CA GLN A 229 -21.21 -1.34 3.17
C GLN A 229 -21.57 -2.51 2.24
N ASP A 230 -21.04 -2.51 0.99
CA ASP A 230 -21.46 -3.45 -0.07
C ASP A 230 -20.39 -4.38 -0.64
N ALA A 231 -19.28 -4.62 0.04
CA ALA A 231 -18.22 -5.43 -0.54
C ALA A 231 -17.75 -6.62 0.30
N ALA A 232 -18.67 -7.46 0.79
CA ALA A 232 -18.34 -8.86 1.01
C ALA A 232 -18.65 -9.60 -0.30
N PRO A 233 -17.69 -10.24 -0.98
CA PRO A 233 -18.02 -11.15 -2.06
C PRO A 233 -18.66 -12.40 -1.44
N SER A 234 -19.98 -12.38 -1.32
CA SER A 234 -20.76 -13.60 -1.07
C SER A 234 -20.51 -14.56 -2.23
N ALA A 235 -19.98 -15.74 -1.94
CA ALA A 235 -19.77 -16.83 -2.91
C ALA A 235 -21.07 -17.30 -3.60
N ALA A 236 -22.21 -16.71 -3.30
CA ALA A 236 -23.52 -17.07 -3.81
C ALA A 236 -24.17 -16.03 -4.75
N SER A 237 -23.55 -14.87 -4.98
CA SER A 237 -24.15 -13.87 -5.86
C SER A 237 -23.73 -14.05 -7.31
N LYS A 238 -24.52 -14.78 -8.09
CA LYS A 238 -24.57 -14.72 -9.57
C LYS A 238 -25.08 -13.36 -10.09
N ARG A 239 -24.97 -12.28 -9.33
CA ARG A 239 -25.25 -10.93 -9.80
C ARG A 239 -24.12 -10.49 -10.71
N ARG A 240 -24.48 -10.22 -11.95
CA ARG A 240 -23.68 -9.68 -13.05
C ARG A 240 -22.65 -8.68 -12.51
N ASN A 241 -21.42 -8.95 -12.84
CA ASN A 241 -20.22 -8.14 -12.71
C ASN A 241 -20.46 -6.74 -13.30
N ARG A 242 -21.15 -5.86 -12.55
CA ARG A 242 -21.26 -4.46 -12.94
C ARG A 242 -19.88 -3.86 -12.71
N PRO A 243 -19.26 -3.28 -13.73
CA PRO A 243 -18.01 -2.55 -13.53
C PRO A 243 -18.24 -1.53 -12.43
N VAL A 244 -17.37 -1.51 -11.39
CA VAL A 244 -17.25 -0.36 -10.52
C VAL A 244 -16.66 0.71 -11.43
N GLU A 245 -17.51 1.62 -11.92
CA GLU A 245 -17.07 2.80 -12.65
C GLU A 245 -16.15 3.58 -11.70
N PRO A 246 -14.87 3.77 -12.03
CA PRO A 246 -13.96 4.55 -11.20
C PRO A 246 -14.40 6.02 -11.27
N GLY A 247 -14.45 6.64 -10.12
CA GLY A 247 -15.05 7.97 -9.96
C GLY A 247 -16.55 7.94 -9.65
N ALA A 248 -17.16 6.76 -9.45
CA ALA A 248 -18.54 6.62 -8.98
C ALA A 248 -18.65 6.68 -7.45
N ASP A 249 -17.68 7.33 -6.76
CA ASP A 249 -17.93 7.73 -5.37
C ASP A 249 -19.22 8.57 -5.33
N THR A 250 -20.14 8.15 -4.50
CA THR A 250 -21.36 8.93 -4.27
C THR A 250 -21.00 10.32 -3.76
N ALA A 251 -21.92 11.27 -3.87
CA ALA A 251 -21.69 12.61 -3.32
C ALA A 251 -21.35 12.57 -1.83
N ALA A 252 -21.93 11.62 -1.08
CA ALA A 252 -21.65 11.42 0.34
C ALA A 252 -20.23 10.86 0.59
N GLU A 253 -19.77 9.93 -0.24
CA GLU A 253 -18.39 9.40 -0.14
C GLU A 253 -17.36 10.48 -0.47
N ARG A 254 -17.60 11.29 -1.50
CA ARG A 254 -16.76 12.45 -1.82
C ARG A 254 -16.69 13.44 -0.68
N ALA A 255 -17.85 13.82 -0.10
CA ALA A 255 -17.90 14.72 1.05
C ALA A 255 -17.13 14.16 2.26
N THR A 256 -17.21 12.84 2.48
CA THR A 256 -16.43 12.16 3.53
C THR A 256 -14.93 12.26 3.26
N LEU A 257 -14.48 11.99 2.04
CA LEU A 257 -13.06 12.11 1.66
C LEU A 257 -12.56 13.55 1.78
N ASP A 258 -13.38 14.54 1.43
CA ASP A 258 -13.02 15.96 1.55
C ASP A 258 -12.93 16.38 3.03
N ALA A 259 -13.83 15.90 3.88
CA ALA A 259 -13.76 16.12 5.33
C ALA A 259 -12.48 15.47 5.94
N MET A 260 -12.13 14.26 5.53
CA MET A 260 -10.90 13.59 5.96
C MET A 260 -9.64 14.36 5.49
N ARG A 261 -9.63 14.89 4.25
CA ARG A 261 -8.57 15.76 3.76
C ARG A 261 -8.42 17.02 4.60
N ALA A 262 -9.52 17.70 4.87
CA ALA A 262 -9.54 18.91 5.67
C ALA A 262 -9.05 18.67 7.10
N GLY A 263 -9.52 17.60 7.75
CA GLY A 263 -9.10 17.22 9.10
C GLY A 263 -7.60 16.91 9.18
N LEU A 264 -7.07 16.15 8.22
CA LEU A 264 -5.64 15.83 8.19
C LEU A 264 -4.78 17.07 7.88
N LEU A 265 -5.22 17.93 6.96
CA LEU A 265 -4.51 19.15 6.58
C LEU A 265 -4.48 20.20 7.70
N ALA A 266 -5.45 20.20 8.61
CA ALA A 266 -5.50 21.11 9.75
C ALA A 266 -4.39 20.85 10.78
N LEU A 267 -3.77 19.67 10.77
CA LEU A 267 -2.73 19.32 11.74
C LEU A 267 -1.40 20.00 11.40
N PRO A 268 -0.69 20.54 12.41
CA PRO A 268 0.63 21.12 12.24
C PRO A 268 1.63 20.14 11.62
N GLY A 269 2.35 20.59 10.60
CA GLY A 269 3.37 19.78 9.92
C GLY A 269 2.83 18.81 8.85
N ILE A 270 1.52 18.78 8.62
CA ILE A 270 0.89 18.03 7.53
C ILE A 270 0.63 18.98 6.35
N GLY A 271 1.23 18.68 5.20
CA GLY A 271 1.04 19.46 3.99
C GLY A 271 0.17 18.75 2.95
N PRO A 272 -0.22 19.46 1.86
CA PRO A 272 -1.06 18.91 0.79
C PRO A 272 -0.51 17.62 0.17
N TRP A 273 0.81 17.50 0.05
CA TRP A 273 1.45 16.27 -0.45
C TRP A 273 1.10 15.05 0.42
N THR A 274 1.22 15.20 1.74
CA THR A 274 0.91 14.12 2.68
C THR A 274 -0.57 13.72 2.58
N VAL A 275 -1.46 14.71 2.53
CA VAL A 275 -2.91 14.48 2.41
C VAL A 275 -3.24 13.70 1.14
N GLU A 276 -2.76 14.13 -0.02
CA GLU A 276 -3.04 13.46 -1.30
C GLU A 276 -2.36 12.07 -1.39
N TYR A 277 -1.17 11.91 -0.83
CA TYR A 277 -0.52 10.60 -0.76
C TYR A 277 -1.32 9.61 0.10
N VAL A 278 -1.91 10.08 1.20
CA VAL A 278 -2.79 9.28 2.08
C VAL A 278 -4.11 8.99 1.38
N ALA A 279 -4.72 9.99 0.71
CA ALA A 279 -5.94 9.80 -0.06
C ALA A 279 -5.76 8.73 -1.15
N MET A 280 -4.67 8.79 -1.87
CA MET A 280 -4.29 7.81 -2.90
C MET A 280 -4.19 6.39 -2.32
N ARG A 281 -3.45 6.21 -1.22
CA ARG A 281 -3.01 4.89 -0.78
C ARG A 281 -3.86 4.28 0.33
N ALA A 282 -4.29 5.08 1.32
CA ALA A 282 -5.12 4.60 2.42
C ALA A 282 -6.60 4.71 2.10
N TRP A 283 -7.04 5.84 1.56
CA TRP A 283 -8.46 6.07 1.27
C TRP A 283 -8.91 5.57 -0.10
N ARG A 284 -7.95 5.15 -0.94
CA ARG A 284 -8.21 4.54 -2.26
C ARG A 284 -8.90 5.48 -3.24
N ASP A 285 -8.62 6.77 -3.14
CA ASP A 285 -9.09 7.74 -4.11
C ASP A 285 -8.27 7.62 -5.41
N ALA A 286 -8.91 7.14 -6.47
CA ALA A 286 -8.29 6.94 -7.77
C ALA A 286 -7.87 8.25 -8.44
N ASP A 287 -8.50 9.36 -8.01
CA ASP A 287 -8.23 10.70 -8.54
C ASP A 287 -7.32 11.55 -7.63
N ALA A 288 -6.79 11.01 -6.55
CA ALA A 288 -5.82 11.70 -5.69
C ALA A 288 -4.53 12.01 -6.46
N TRP A 289 -4.01 13.24 -6.27
CA TRP A 289 -2.81 13.71 -6.97
C TRP A 289 -1.88 14.48 -6.02
N PRO A 290 -0.73 13.93 -5.63
CA PRO A 290 0.26 14.61 -4.79
C PRO A 290 1.05 15.65 -5.61
N ALA A 291 0.42 16.77 -5.95
CA ALA A 291 0.88 17.77 -6.92
C ALA A 291 2.27 18.35 -6.63
N THR A 292 2.70 18.35 -5.36
CA THR A 292 4.01 18.84 -4.95
C THR A 292 5.05 17.73 -4.76
N ASP A 293 4.77 16.52 -5.26
CA ASP A 293 5.75 15.45 -5.29
C ASP A 293 6.91 15.79 -6.24
N LEU A 294 8.12 15.81 -5.70
CA LEU A 294 9.30 16.23 -6.46
C LEU A 294 9.55 15.35 -7.68
N VAL A 295 9.36 14.05 -7.54
CA VAL A 295 9.59 13.09 -8.63
C VAL A 295 8.56 13.27 -9.74
N LEU A 296 7.29 13.47 -9.38
CA LEU A 296 6.22 13.75 -10.35
C LEU A 296 6.44 15.09 -11.05
N MET A 297 6.79 16.13 -10.29
CA MET A 297 7.10 17.44 -10.89
C MET A 297 8.26 17.37 -11.88
N GLN A 298 9.32 16.66 -11.55
CA GLN A 298 10.47 16.44 -12.42
C GLN A 298 10.11 15.60 -13.65
N ALA A 299 9.31 14.55 -13.48
CA ALA A 299 8.85 13.70 -14.59
C ALA A 299 8.00 14.48 -15.61
N ILE A 300 7.17 15.43 -15.15
CA ILE A 300 6.38 16.32 -16.00
C ILE A 300 7.26 17.34 -16.69
N ALA A 301 8.12 18.04 -15.93
CA ALA A 301 9.03 19.05 -16.48
C ALA A 301 10.02 18.47 -17.50
N ALA A 302 10.43 17.22 -17.37
CA ALA A 302 11.25 16.51 -18.35
C ALA A 302 10.52 16.26 -19.68
N ARG A 303 9.19 16.22 -19.69
CA ARG A 303 8.34 16.06 -20.89
C ARG A 303 7.96 17.40 -21.50
N ASP A 304 7.70 18.39 -20.66
CA ASP A 304 7.37 19.77 -21.05
C ASP A 304 8.10 20.74 -20.13
N PRO A 305 9.22 21.34 -20.58
CA PRO A 305 10.01 22.29 -19.81
C PRO A 305 9.29 23.56 -19.40
N ALA A 306 8.13 23.88 -19.97
CA ALA A 306 7.31 25.00 -19.55
C ALA A 306 6.53 24.72 -18.25
N LEU A 307 6.40 23.44 -17.87
CA LEU A 307 5.64 22.96 -16.72
C LEU A 307 6.55 22.65 -15.52
N VAL A 308 7.24 23.63 -14.98
CA VAL A 308 8.20 23.45 -13.87
C VAL A 308 7.58 23.55 -12.47
N ARG A 309 6.42 24.17 -12.33
CA ARG A 309 5.73 24.38 -11.05
C ARG A 309 4.42 23.61 -10.99
N ALA A 310 4.03 23.13 -9.80
CA ALA A 310 2.77 22.42 -9.59
C ALA A 310 1.54 23.19 -10.10
N THR A 311 1.52 24.53 -9.94
CA THR A 311 0.44 25.38 -10.44
C THR A 311 0.35 25.40 -11.97
N GLN A 312 1.49 25.35 -12.68
CA GLN A 312 1.55 25.28 -14.15
C GLN A 312 1.13 23.87 -14.63
N GLN A 313 1.43 22.84 -13.85
CA GLN A 313 1.09 21.46 -14.19
C GLN A 313 -0.39 21.13 -14.01
N ARG A 314 -1.15 21.95 -13.27
CA ARG A 314 -2.54 21.65 -12.89
C ARG A 314 -3.44 21.32 -14.09
N ALA A 315 -3.50 22.18 -15.09
CA ALA A 315 -4.33 21.95 -16.26
C ALA A 315 -3.93 20.65 -17.00
N ARG A 316 -2.63 20.36 -17.04
CA ARG A 316 -2.11 19.13 -17.65
C ARG A 316 -2.52 17.89 -16.89
N THR A 317 -2.43 17.91 -15.55
CA THR A 317 -2.77 16.77 -14.69
C THR A 317 -4.28 16.58 -14.55
N ASP A 318 -5.08 17.63 -14.71
CA ASP A 318 -6.54 17.51 -14.73
C ASP A 318 -7.07 16.71 -15.93
N ALA A 319 -6.32 16.64 -17.03
CA ALA A 319 -6.66 15.80 -18.18
C ALA A 319 -6.57 14.28 -17.89
N TRP A 320 -5.93 13.87 -16.79
CA TRP A 320 -5.78 12.46 -16.40
C TRP A 320 -6.87 11.96 -15.46
N ARG A 321 -7.86 12.80 -15.15
CA ARG A 321 -9.04 12.41 -14.36
C ARG A 321 -9.84 11.32 -15.07
N PRO A 322 -10.41 10.40 -14.33
CA PRO A 322 -10.38 10.21 -12.86
C PRO A 322 -9.23 9.30 -12.38
N TRP A 323 -8.15 9.14 -13.15
CA TRP A 323 -7.09 8.15 -12.94
C TRP A 323 -5.76 8.74 -12.46
N ARG A 324 -5.76 9.93 -11.84
CA ARG A 324 -4.53 10.63 -11.47
C ARG A 324 -3.62 9.84 -10.54
N ALA A 325 -4.18 9.02 -9.62
CA ALA A 325 -3.41 8.14 -8.76
C ALA A 325 -2.62 7.09 -9.57
N TYR A 326 -3.23 6.54 -10.61
CA TYR A 326 -2.56 5.59 -11.51
C TYR A 326 -1.55 6.29 -12.43
N ALA A 327 -1.86 7.50 -12.88
CA ALA A 327 -0.90 8.34 -13.61
C ALA A 327 0.36 8.59 -12.77
N ALA A 328 0.21 8.93 -11.48
CA ALA A 328 1.33 9.06 -10.56
C ALA A 328 2.15 7.77 -10.46
N MET A 329 1.48 6.61 -10.36
CA MET A 329 2.16 5.32 -10.31
C MET A 329 2.95 5.01 -11.58
N HIS A 330 2.42 5.32 -12.77
CA HIS A 330 3.15 5.14 -14.02
C HIS A 330 4.40 6.02 -14.08
N LEU A 331 4.31 7.29 -13.70
CA LEU A 331 5.45 8.21 -13.66
C LEU A 331 6.51 7.77 -12.64
N TRP A 332 6.11 7.39 -11.43
CA TRP A 332 7.06 6.86 -10.44
C TRP A 332 7.74 5.56 -10.89
N ASN A 333 6.99 4.65 -11.53
CA ASN A 333 7.56 3.40 -12.02
C ASN A 333 8.52 3.61 -13.19
N GLU A 334 8.25 4.53 -14.10
CA GLU A 334 9.18 4.88 -15.18
C GLU A 334 10.53 5.35 -14.62
N ILE A 335 10.53 6.24 -13.61
CA ILE A 335 11.77 6.70 -12.97
C ILE A 335 12.48 5.54 -12.26
N ALA A 336 11.73 4.68 -11.58
CA ALA A 336 12.29 3.51 -10.90
C ALA A 336 12.88 2.47 -11.88
N ASP A 337 12.23 2.25 -13.03
CA ASP A 337 12.70 1.35 -14.10
C ASP A 337 14.01 1.88 -14.70
N ARG A 338 14.08 3.19 -15.00
CA ARG A 338 15.33 3.84 -15.49
C ARG A 338 16.47 3.73 -14.47
N ALA A 339 16.18 3.97 -13.19
CA ALA A 339 17.19 3.85 -12.13
C ALA A 339 17.63 2.39 -11.88
N GLY A 340 16.78 1.41 -12.14
CA GLY A 340 17.09 -0.02 -12.10
C GLY A 340 18.03 -0.42 -13.26
N ALA A 341 17.69 0.00 -14.47
CA ALA A 341 18.51 -0.27 -15.66
C ALA A 341 19.94 0.33 -15.55
N ALA A 342 20.07 1.53 -14.99
CA ALA A 342 21.37 2.17 -14.78
C ALA A 342 22.27 1.51 -13.72
N ARG A 343 21.72 0.60 -12.89
CA ARG A 343 22.48 -0.14 -11.86
C ARG A 343 22.85 -1.56 -12.29
N GLY A 344 22.25 -2.06 -13.36
CA GLY A 344 22.44 -3.42 -13.85
C GLY A 344 23.30 -3.50 -15.14
N GLY A 345 23.72 -2.34 -15.67
CA GLY A 345 24.71 -2.21 -16.75
C GLY A 345 26.04 -1.68 -16.20
#